data_82ddec5c5b1432f453f30cb4a4749c8b
#
_entry.id   82ddec5c5b1432f453f30cb4a4749c8b
#
_cell.length_a   1.000
_cell.length_b   1.000
_cell.length_c   1.000
_cell.angle_alpha   90.00
_cell.angle_beta   90.00
_cell.angle_gamma   90.00
#
_symmetry.space_group_name_H-M   'P 1'
#
loop_
_entity.id
_entity.type
_entity.pdbx_description
1 polymer ?
#
loop_
_entity_poly.entity_id
_entity_poly.type
_entity_poly.pdbx_seq_one_letter_code
_entity_poly.pdbx_strand_id
1 'polypeptide(L)'
;GYGSPSSALANAGGCALKSGQRERADRDLRRALEMEPDNAYALASMAEYQYGQGRFFEARAFAERRLAAAPADASVLQLAASIEEGLGDRAAASRYQQRLRAEFPQAANAQTGEGPK
;
A
#
# COMPACT_ATOMS: atom_id res chain seq x y z
N GLY A 1 -4.46 -3.73 -18.40
CA GLY A 1 -5.62 -4.23 -19.04
C GLY A 1 -6.03 -5.60 -18.54
N TYR A 2 -7.22 -5.99 -18.86
CA TYR A 2 -7.75 -7.28 -18.48
C TYR A 2 -6.85 -8.39 -19.03
N GLY A 3 -6.36 -9.26 -18.17
CA GLY A 3 -5.51 -10.36 -18.55
C GLY A 3 -4.09 -10.00 -18.93
N SER A 4 -3.64 -8.78 -18.63
CA SER A 4 -2.25 -8.40 -18.93
C SER A 4 -1.27 -9.21 -18.09
N PRO A 5 -0.04 -9.48 -18.63
CA PRO A 5 0.97 -10.22 -17.87
C PRO A 5 1.35 -9.52 -16.56
N SER A 6 1.44 -8.19 -16.55
CA SER A 6 1.76 -7.46 -15.32
C SER A 6 0.66 -7.60 -14.28
N SER A 7 -0.60 -7.57 -14.69
CA SER A 7 -1.73 -7.76 -13.77
C SER A 7 -1.74 -9.16 -13.18
N ALA A 8 -1.45 -10.18 -13.99
CA ALA A 8 -1.39 -11.57 -13.52
C ALA A 8 -0.27 -11.74 -12.49
N LEU A 9 0.91 -11.16 -12.75
CA LEU A 9 2.05 -11.22 -11.83
C LEU A 9 1.78 -10.45 -10.55
N ALA A 10 1.15 -9.28 -10.65
CA ALA A 10 0.78 -8.48 -9.48
C ALA A 10 -0.20 -9.24 -8.60
N ASN A 11 -1.20 -9.87 -9.19
CA ASN A 11 -2.18 -10.66 -8.44
C ASN A 11 -1.53 -11.87 -7.78
N ALA A 12 -0.66 -12.58 -8.51
CA ALA A 12 0.07 -13.73 -7.96
C ALA A 12 0.97 -13.29 -6.80
N GLY A 13 1.66 -12.16 -6.95
CA GLY A 13 2.53 -11.63 -5.90
C GLY A 13 1.74 -11.21 -4.67
N GLY A 14 0.60 -10.56 -4.84
CA GLY A 14 -0.27 -10.19 -3.73
C GLY A 14 -0.82 -11.40 -2.99
N CYS A 15 -1.22 -12.43 -3.71
CA CYS A 15 -1.65 -13.69 -3.10
C CYS A 15 -0.52 -14.37 -2.33
N ALA A 16 0.67 -14.39 -2.91
CA ALA A 16 1.85 -14.97 -2.25
C ALA A 16 2.17 -14.22 -0.95
N LEU A 17 2.03 -12.91 -0.96
CA LEU A 17 2.25 -12.09 0.23
C LEU A 17 1.29 -12.48 1.35
N LYS A 18 0.00 -12.61 1.02
CA LYS A 18 -1.04 -12.97 2.00
C LYS A 18 -0.85 -14.37 2.57
N SER A 19 -0.28 -15.28 1.78
CA SER A 19 -0.02 -16.66 2.24
C SER A 19 1.36 -16.85 2.85
N GLY A 20 2.11 -15.77 3.05
CA GLY A 20 3.41 -15.82 3.70
C GLY A 20 4.57 -16.24 2.82
N GLN A 21 4.36 -16.35 1.52
CA GLN A 21 5.40 -16.71 0.55
C GLN A 21 6.16 -15.45 0.10
N ARG A 22 6.98 -14.91 1.00
CA ARG A 22 7.61 -13.59 0.82
C ARG A 22 8.56 -13.50 -0.37
N GLU A 23 9.38 -14.52 -0.57
CA GLU A 23 10.33 -14.51 -1.69
C GLU A 23 9.62 -14.55 -3.03
N ARG A 24 8.57 -15.34 -3.13
CA ARG A 24 7.74 -15.40 -4.32
C ARG A 24 7.01 -14.10 -4.55
N ALA A 25 6.47 -13.51 -3.49
CA ALA A 25 5.79 -12.22 -3.56
C ALA A 25 6.73 -11.14 -4.08
N ASP A 26 7.92 -11.03 -3.51
CA ASP A 26 8.92 -10.04 -3.93
C ASP A 26 9.28 -10.21 -5.40
N ARG A 27 9.55 -11.43 -5.82
CA ARG A 27 9.92 -11.72 -7.20
C ARG A 27 8.82 -11.34 -8.18
N ASP A 28 7.59 -11.77 -7.91
CA ASP A 28 6.48 -11.55 -8.84
C ASP A 28 6.06 -10.09 -8.88
N LEU A 29 6.08 -9.40 -7.74
CA LEU A 29 5.74 -7.98 -7.69
C LEU A 29 6.79 -7.13 -8.40
N ARG A 30 8.08 -7.44 -8.22
CA ARG A 30 9.14 -6.71 -8.92
C ARG A 30 9.04 -6.91 -10.42
N ARG A 31 8.73 -8.14 -10.85
CA ARG A 31 8.54 -8.40 -12.27
C ARG A 31 7.34 -7.66 -12.83
N ALA A 32 6.25 -7.61 -12.09
CA ALA A 32 5.09 -6.82 -12.50
C ALA A 32 5.46 -5.35 -12.71
N LEU A 33 6.28 -4.80 -11.81
CA LEU A 33 6.70 -3.40 -11.90
C LEU A 33 7.76 -3.15 -12.98
N GLU A 34 8.53 -4.16 -13.37
CA GLU A 34 9.39 -4.06 -14.54
C GLU A 34 8.56 -3.92 -15.82
N MET A 35 7.45 -4.64 -15.88
CA MET A 35 6.55 -4.60 -17.02
C MET A 35 5.67 -3.36 -17.04
N GLU A 36 5.20 -2.95 -15.87
CA GLU A 36 4.29 -1.81 -15.70
C GLU A 36 4.67 -1.06 -14.43
N PRO A 37 5.58 -0.06 -14.54
CA PRO A 37 6.09 0.64 -13.35
C PRO A 37 5.04 1.37 -12.52
N ASP A 38 3.88 1.67 -13.10
CA ASP A 38 2.78 2.34 -12.41
C ASP A 38 1.60 1.42 -12.10
N ASN A 39 1.84 0.11 -12.08
CA ASN A 39 0.81 -0.85 -11.68
C ASN A 39 0.45 -0.60 -10.22
N ALA A 40 -0.74 -0.03 -9.99
CA ALA A 40 -1.17 0.44 -8.67
C ALA A 40 -1.24 -0.70 -7.65
N TYR A 41 -1.72 -1.86 -8.06
CA TYR A 41 -1.82 -3.01 -7.16
C TYR A 41 -0.44 -3.51 -6.73
N ALA A 42 0.49 -3.61 -7.68
CA ALA A 42 1.86 -4.06 -7.38
C ALA A 42 2.57 -3.06 -6.47
N LEU A 43 2.38 -1.76 -6.71
CA LEU A 43 2.98 -0.71 -5.86
C LEU A 43 2.46 -0.77 -4.43
N ALA A 44 1.14 -0.91 -4.26
CA ALA A 44 0.54 -1.03 -2.93
C ALA A 44 1.02 -2.29 -2.22
N SER A 45 1.08 -3.42 -2.93
CA SER A 45 1.54 -4.68 -2.36
C SER A 45 3.01 -4.62 -1.94
N MET A 46 3.87 -3.97 -2.74
CA MET A 46 5.27 -3.76 -2.37
C MET A 46 5.40 -2.86 -1.14
N ALA A 47 4.60 -1.81 -1.06
CA ALA A 47 4.59 -0.94 0.12
C ALA A 47 4.22 -1.73 1.38
N GLU A 48 3.18 -2.55 1.30
CA GLU A 48 2.77 -3.43 2.39
C GLU A 48 3.86 -4.40 2.79
N TYR A 49 4.48 -5.04 1.80
CA TYR A 49 5.55 -6.00 2.04
C TYR A 49 6.74 -5.36 2.75
N GLN A 50 7.20 -4.22 2.25
CA GLN A 50 8.33 -3.52 2.86
C GLN A 50 7.99 -3.03 4.26
N TYR A 51 6.78 -2.52 4.46
CA TYR A 51 6.32 -2.10 5.79
C TYR A 51 6.35 -3.28 6.77
N GLY A 52 5.86 -4.45 6.35
CA GLY A 52 5.85 -5.65 7.19
C GLY A 52 7.25 -6.15 7.53
N GLN A 53 8.25 -5.85 6.70
CA GLN A 53 9.65 -6.18 6.95
C GLN A 53 10.38 -5.12 7.77
N GLY A 54 9.70 -4.06 8.19
CA GLY A 54 10.32 -2.96 8.94
C GLY A 54 11.15 -2.03 8.07
N ARG A 55 11.03 -2.13 6.76
CA ARG A 55 11.80 -1.31 5.81
C ARG A 55 10.96 -0.08 5.43
N PHE A 56 10.91 0.88 6.34
CA PHE A 56 9.96 1.98 6.21
C PHE A 56 10.32 2.98 5.11
N PHE A 57 11.61 3.19 4.83
CA PHE A 57 12.00 4.08 3.73
C PHE A 57 11.59 3.49 2.38
N GLU A 58 11.82 2.20 2.18
CA GLU A 58 11.41 1.51 0.96
C GLU A 58 9.89 1.48 0.85
N ALA A 59 9.21 1.26 1.97
CA ALA A 59 7.75 1.27 2.00
C ALA A 59 7.21 2.65 1.61
N ARG A 60 7.81 3.72 2.12
CA ARG A 60 7.42 5.09 1.75
C ARG A 60 7.55 5.32 0.25
N ALA A 61 8.68 4.90 -0.34
CA ALA A 61 8.92 5.09 -1.76
C ALA A 61 7.83 4.41 -2.60
N PHE A 62 7.46 3.18 -2.27
CA PHE A 62 6.40 2.48 -2.98
C PHE A 62 5.02 3.10 -2.74
N ALA A 63 4.75 3.53 -1.51
CA ALA A 63 3.48 4.17 -1.19
C ALA A 63 3.30 5.49 -1.95
N GLU A 64 4.36 6.29 -2.05
CA GLU A 64 4.31 7.54 -2.81
C GLU A 64 4.08 7.28 -4.30
N ARG A 65 4.74 6.27 -4.85
CA ARG A 65 4.51 5.87 -6.24
C ARG A 65 3.07 5.40 -6.45
N ARG A 66 2.53 4.65 -5.48
CA ARG A 66 1.13 4.19 -5.55
C ARG A 66 0.17 5.37 -5.56
N LEU A 67 0.39 6.36 -4.70
CA LEU A 67 -0.48 7.54 -4.62
C LEU A 67 -0.40 8.39 -5.89
N ALA A 68 0.74 8.37 -6.58
CA ALA A 68 0.89 9.06 -7.86
C ALA A 68 0.27 8.29 -9.02
N ALA A 69 0.17 6.96 -8.92
CA ALA A 69 -0.27 6.11 -10.02
C ALA A 69 -1.78 6.06 -10.21
N ALA A 70 -2.55 6.22 -9.12
CA ALA A 70 -4.00 6.08 -9.17
C ALA A 70 -4.64 6.81 -7.99
N PRO A 71 -5.94 7.12 -8.04
CA PRO A 71 -6.63 7.72 -6.89
C PRO A 71 -6.44 6.89 -5.63
N ALA A 72 -6.31 7.58 -4.51
CA ALA A 72 -6.11 6.93 -3.22
C ALA A 72 -7.37 6.21 -2.77
N ASP A 73 -7.19 5.07 -2.09
CA ASP A 73 -8.27 4.43 -1.35
C ASP A 73 -7.94 4.46 0.14
N ALA A 74 -8.89 4.04 0.97
CA ALA A 74 -8.71 4.08 2.43
C ALA A 74 -7.52 3.24 2.87
N SER A 75 -7.34 2.07 2.29
CA SER A 75 -6.27 1.13 2.62
C SER A 75 -4.89 1.75 2.40
N VAL A 76 -4.71 2.42 1.26
CA VAL A 76 -3.45 3.07 0.92
C VAL A 76 -3.15 4.23 1.87
N LEU A 77 -4.16 5.03 2.22
CA LEU A 77 -3.96 6.14 3.16
C LEU A 77 -3.62 5.64 4.56
N GLN A 78 -4.27 4.56 5.01
CA GLN A 78 -3.95 3.93 6.28
C GLN A 78 -2.51 3.43 6.32
N LEU A 79 -2.10 2.75 5.24
CA LEU A 79 -0.74 2.24 5.12
C LEU A 79 0.28 3.37 5.11
N ALA A 80 0.01 4.43 4.33
CA ALA A 80 0.90 5.58 4.25
C ALA A 80 1.08 6.24 5.61
N ALA A 81 -0.03 6.41 6.37
CA ALA A 81 0.05 6.97 7.72
C ALA A 81 0.89 6.08 8.65
N SER A 82 0.69 4.77 8.59
CA SER A 82 1.45 3.81 9.41
C SER A 82 2.94 3.84 9.08
N ILE A 83 3.28 3.94 7.80
CA ILE A 83 4.68 4.06 7.36
C ILE A 83 5.32 5.31 7.95
N GLU A 84 4.62 6.45 7.88
CA GLU A 84 5.16 7.70 8.42
C GLU A 84 5.32 7.64 9.95
N GLU A 85 4.40 7.00 10.64
CA GLU A 85 4.54 6.75 12.08
C GLU A 85 5.79 5.91 12.37
N GLY A 86 6.03 4.87 11.56
CA GLY A 86 7.23 4.04 11.69
C GLY A 86 8.52 4.83 11.49
N LEU A 87 8.48 5.84 10.62
CA LEU A 87 9.62 6.72 10.35
C LEU A 87 9.74 7.88 11.37
N GLY A 88 8.74 8.05 12.22
CA GLY A 88 8.73 9.14 13.20
C GLY A 88 8.30 10.48 12.62
N ASP A 89 7.76 10.51 11.41
CA ASP A 89 7.26 11.73 10.78
C ASP A 89 5.79 11.94 11.15
N ARG A 90 5.55 12.52 12.31
CA ARG A 90 4.20 12.71 12.84
C ARG A 90 3.38 13.68 11.99
N ALA A 91 4.02 14.67 11.41
CA ALA A 91 3.32 15.64 10.56
C ALA A 91 2.78 14.96 9.30
N ALA A 92 3.60 14.14 8.65
CA ALA A 92 3.15 13.42 7.46
C ALA A 92 2.06 12.40 7.82
N ALA A 93 2.23 11.67 8.94
CA ALA A 93 1.22 10.72 9.39
C ALA A 93 -0.13 11.43 9.63
N SER A 94 -0.08 12.59 10.27
CA SER A 94 -1.28 13.38 10.55
C SER A 94 -1.97 13.83 9.25
N ARG A 95 -1.20 14.27 8.24
CA ARG A 95 -1.76 14.67 6.96
C ARG A 95 -2.51 13.51 6.27
N TYR A 96 -1.93 12.31 6.29
CA TYR A 96 -2.59 11.13 5.73
C TYR A 96 -3.85 10.76 6.50
N GLN A 97 -3.80 10.86 7.84
CA GLN A 97 -4.96 10.59 8.68
C GLN A 97 -6.09 11.60 8.43
N GLN A 98 -5.74 12.86 8.22
CA GLN A 98 -6.72 13.90 7.89
C GLN A 98 -7.38 13.62 6.53
N ARG A 99 -6.59 13.22 5.54
CA ARG A 99 -7.14 12.80 4.25
C ARG A 99 -8.07 11.62 4.40
N LEU A 100 -7.68 10.64 5.21
CA LEU A 100 -8.51 9.46 5.45
C LEU A 100 -9.86 9.84 6.04
N ARG A 101 -9.86 10.71 7.04
CA ARG A 101 -11.11 11.17 7.67
C ARG A 101 -11.98 11.99 6.71
N ALA A 102 -11.34 12.81 5.88
CA ALA A 102 -12.08 13.68 4.93
C ALA A 102 -12.64 12.89 3.76
N GLU A 103 -11.88 11.95 3.21
CA GLU A 103 -12.26 11.24 2.00
C GLU A 103 -12.96 9.91 2.26
N PHE A 104 -12.64 9.27 3.40
CA PHE A 104 -13.17 7.94 3.75
C PHE A 104 -13.56 7.90 5.23
N PRO A 105 -14.55 8.68 5.65
CA PRO A 105 -14.86 8.82 7.09
C PRO A 105 -15.27 7.53 7.77
N GLN A 106 -15.93 6.61 7.06
CA GLN A 106 -16.35 5.34 7.68
C GLN A 106 -15.14 4.44 7.97
N ALA A 107 -14.17 4.42 7.07
CA ALA A 107 -12.95 3.64 7.28
C ALA A 107 -12.12 4.22 8.42
N ALA A 108 -12.04 5.55 8.52
CA ALA A 108 -11.32 6.21 9.62
C ALA A 108 -11.95 5.90 10.97
N ASN A 109 -13.29 5.93 11.06
CA ASN A 109 -14.02 5.60 12.28
C ASN A 109 -13.80 4.15 12.68
N ALA A 110 -13.85 3.24 11.71
CA ALA A 110 -13.61 1.81 11.97
C ALA A 110 -12.18 1.58 12.50
N GLN A 111 -11.20 2.28 11.93
CA GLN A 111 -9.81 2.15 12.32
C GLN A 111 -9.56 2.65 13.75
N THR A 112 -10.24 3.72 14.15
CA THR A 112 -10.09 4.29 15.49
C THR A 112 -10.96 3.60 16.53
N GLY A 113 -11.86 2.71 16.12
CA GLY A 113 -12.81 2.08 17.02
C GLY A 113 -13.98 2.98 17.38
N GLU A 114 -14.15 4.10 16.73
CA GLU A 114 -15.21 5.07 16.99
C GLU A 114 -16.39 4.90 16.03
N GLY A 115 -16.67 3.66 15.66
CA GLY A 115 -17.78 3.39 14.77
C GLY A 115 -19.14 3.74 15.38
N PRO A 116 -20.18 3.74 14.58
CA PRO A 116 -21.53 4.00 15.10
C PRO A 116 -21.89 2.96 16.17
N LYS A 117 -22.44 3.46 17.23
CA LYS A 117 -22.90 2.61 18.34
C LYS A 117 -24.38 2.32 18.22
#